data_0ef29b143658d037328c65bc2eb517ea
#
_entry.id   0ef29b143658d037328c65bc2eb517ea
#
_cell.length_a   1.000
_cell.length_b   1.000
_cell.length_c   1.000
_cell.angle_alpha   90.00
_cell.angle_beta   90.00
_cell.angle_gamma   90.00
#
_symmetry.space_group_name_H-M   'P 1'
#
loop_
_entity.id
_entity.type
_entity.pdbx_description
1 polymer ?
#
loop_
_entity_poly.entity_id
_entity_poly.type
_entity_poly.pdbx_seq_one_letter_code
_entity_poly.pdbx_strand_id
1 'polypeptide(L)'
;MNDQLGDPIEGGGITKNLSRRTFVKIGVLAGTGLTLGVSYRVIKGPEAPPTDAAFAPSAFLRIDVDGSITVMVAKSEMGQGVATALPQLVAEELHVPLSQVSFEFAPAHPAYGTAMGGMQLTGGSTSIRDSWLPLRQAGAKARWMLREAAAQRWEIAP
;
A
#
# COMPACT_ATOMS: atom_id res chain seq x y z
N MET A 1 68.41 -37.11 -2.87
CA MET A 1 67.41 -36.98 -1.81
C MET A 1 66.44 -35.92 -2.29
N ASN A 2 65.30 -36.35 -2.82
CA ASN A 2 64.40 -35.51 -3.61
C ASN A 2 63.47 -34.72 -2.74
N ASP A 3 63.53 -33.43 -2.96
CA ASP A 3 62.58 -32.42 -2.50
C ASP A 3 61.37 -32.49 -3.41
N GLN A 4 60.18 -32.82 -2.88
CA GLN A 4 58.95 -32.76 -3.55
C GLN A 4 58.20 -31.54 -2.95
N LEU A 5 58.41 -30.35 -3.54
CA LEU A 5 57.55 -29.22 -3.28
C LEU A 5 56.22 -29.42 -4.04
N GLY A 6 55.15 -29.40 -3.30
CA GLY A 6 53.79 -29.47 -3.83
C GLY A 6 53.44 -28.26 -4.66
N ASP A 7 52.74 -28.51 -5.76
CA ASP A 7 52.22 -27.51 -6.68
C ASP A 7 51.17 -26.57 -6.00
N PRO A 8 51.18 -25.28 -6.31
CA PRO A 8 50.16 -24.38 -5.81
C PRO A 8 48.82 -24.65 -6.52
N ILE A 9 47.78 -24.74 -5.71
CA ILE A 9 46.40 -24.88 -6.15
C ILE A 9 46.02 -23.65 -6.99
N GLU A 10 45.89 -23.81 -8.31
CA GLU A 10 45.31 -22.81 -9.19
C GLU A 10 43.85 -22.57 -8.81
N GLY A 11 43.60 -21.46 -8.13
CA GLY A 11 42.27 -20.89 -7.95
C GLY A 11 41.70 -20.44 -9.29
N GLY A 12 40.99 -21.31 -9.99
CA GLY A 12 40.28 -21.02 -11.23
C GLY A 12 39.15 -20.04 -10.97
N GLY A 13 39.49 -18.77 -10.86
CA GLY A 13 38.50 -17.69 -10.92
C GLY A 13 37.90 -17.62 -12.32
N ILE A 14 36.65 -18.04 -12.46
CA ILE A 14 35.88 -17.90 -13.71
C ILE A 14 35.49 -16.43 -13.89
N THR A 15 36.47 -15.60 -14.21
CA THR A 15 36.20 -14.27 -14.79
C THR A 15 35.99 -14.44 -16.30
N LYS A 16 34.85 -15.01 -16.69
CA LYS A 16 34.38 -14.89 -18.06
C LYS A 16 34.09 -13.40 -18.29
N ASN A 17 34.95 -12.75 -19.08
CA ASN A 17 34.70 -11.40 -19.59
C ASN A 17 33.39 -11.40 -20.37
N LEU A 18 32.31 -11.05 -19.71
CA LEU A 18 30.99 -10.89 -20.32
C LEU A 18 31.08 -9.74 -21.33
N SER A 19 30.85 -10.03 -22.61
CA SER A 19 30.81 -8.99 -23.62
C SER A 19 29.70 -7.98 -23.26
N ARG A 20 29.89 -6.71 -23.68
CA ARG A 20 28.86 -5.64 -23.46
C ARG A 20 27.49 -6.08 -24.02
N ARG A 21 27.44 -6.81 -25.11
CA ARG A 21 26.20 -7.35 -25.70
C ARG A 21 25.56 -8.41 -24.78
N THR A 22 26.34 -9.27 -24.18
CA THR A 22 25.84 -10.31 -23.25
C THR A 22 25.32 -9.67 -21.95
N PHE A 23 26.00 -8.65 -21.44
CA PHE A 23 25.56 -7.90 -20.27
C PHE A 23 24.23 -7.19 -20.51
N VAL A 24 24.06 -6.52 -21.67
CA VAL A 24 22.81 -5.87 -22.05
C VAL A 24 21.68 -6.89 -22.23
N LYS A 25 21.94 -8.03 -22.86
CA LYS A 25 20.92 -9.10 -23.03
C LYS A 25 20.46 -9.67 -21.69
N ILE A 26 21.39 -9.90 -20.75
CA ILE A 26 21.05 -10.36 -19.38
C ILE A 26 20.26 -9.27 -18.64
N GLY A 27 20.64 -8.01 -18.75
CA GLY A 27 19.93 -6.89 -18.15
C GLY A 27 18.50 -6.73 -18.68
N VAL A 28 18.29 -6.89 -19.97
CA VAL A 28 16.95 -6.85 -20.60
C VAL A 28 16.11 -8.06 -20.14
N LEU A 29 16.67 -9.26 -20.13
CA LEU A 29 15.96 -10.46 -19.65
C LEU A 29 15.61 -10.40 -18.16
N ALA A 30 16.52 -9.89 -17.32
CA ALA A 30 16.27 -9.69 -15.91
C ALA A 30 15.22 -8.58 -15.69
N GLY A 31 15.29 -7.50 -16.45
CA GLY A 31 14.31 -6.41 -16.41
C GLY A 31 12.91 -6.86 -16.83
N THR A 32 12.78 -7.62 -17.90
CA THR A 32 11.49 -8.17 -18.34
C THR A 32 10.92 -9.20 -17.35
N GLY A 33 11.77 -10.03 -16.75
CA GLY A 33 11.35 -10.97 -15.70
C GLY A 33 10.83 -10.23 -14.47
N LEU A 34 11.49 -9.15 -14.05
CA LEU A 34 11.05 -8.33 -12.92
C LEU A 34 9.73 -7.62 -13.21
N THR A 35 9.57 -7.04 -14.40
CA THR A 35 8.32 -6.37 -14.80
C THR A 35 7.15 -7.34 -14.91
N LEU A 36 7.36 -8.54 -15.45
CA LEU A 36 6.33 -9.59 -15.51
C LEU A 36 5.94 -10.08 -14.11
N GLY A 37 6.92 -10.28 -13.21
CA GLY A 37 6.66 -10.69 -11.83
C GLY A 37 5.90 -9.65 -11.02
N VAL A 38 6.25 -8.38 -11.17
CA VAL A 38 5.53 -7.26 -10.53
C VAL A 38 4.12 -7.14 -11.12
N SER A 39 3.98 -7.20 -12.44
CA SER A 39 2.67 -7.13 -13.10
C SER A 39 1.74 -8.29 -12.68
N TYR A 40 2.26 -9.51 -12.55
CA TYR A 40 1.46 -10.65 -12.10
C TYR A 40 0.97 -10.49 -10.66
N ARG A 41 1.80 -9.92 -9.78
CA ARG A 41 1.43 -9.64 -8.38
C ARG A 41 0.42 -8.50 -8.26
N VAL A 42 0.50 -7.51 -9.13
CA VAL A 42 -0.46 -6.39 -9.22
C VAL A 42 -1.82 -6.87 -9.75
N ILE A 43 -1.83 -7.80 -10.74
CA ILE A 43 -3.06 -8.36 -11.30
C ILE A 43 -3.77 -9.32 -10.33
N LYS A 44 -3.00 -10.05 -9.50
CA LYS A 44 -3.51 -10.90 -8.42
C LYS A 44 -3.43 -10.20 -7.07
N GLY A 45 -3.72 -8.91 -6.99
CA GLY A 45 -3.71 -8.15 -5.73
C GLY A 45 -4.23 -8.99 -4.54
N PRO A 46 -3.85 -8.66 -3.30
CA PRO A 46 -4.32 -9.39 -2.14
C PRO A 46 -5.84 -9.49 -2.20
N GLU A 47 -6.37 -10.68 -1.95
CA GLU A 47 -7.81 -10.89 -1.79
C GLU A 47 -8.35 -9.83 -0.83
N ALA A 48 -9.47 -9.22 -1.21
CA ALA A 48 -10.15 -8.32 -0.30
C ALA A 48 -10.38 -9.05 1.03
N PRO A 49 -10.17 -8.40 2.17
CA PRO A 49 -10.43 -9.03 3.46
C PRO A 49 -11.87 -9.55 3.48
N PRO A 50 -12.12 -10.69 4.15
CA PRO A 50 -13.46 -11.27 4.24
C PRO A 50 -14.43 -10.23 4.78
N THR A 51 -15.51 -10.02 4.05
CA THR A 51 -16.52 -8.96 4.29
C THR A 51 -17.47 -9.27 5.44
N ASP A 52 -17.27 -10.34 6.18
CA ASP A 52 -18.33 -10.92 7.02
C ASP A 52 -18.52 -10.28 8.40
N ALA A 53 -17.66 -9.34 8.80
CA ALA A 53 -17.73 -8.73 10.13
C ALA A 53 -17.41 -7.23 10.20
N ALA A 54 -17.02 -6.59 9.11
CA ALA A 54 -16.59 -5.19 9.10
C ALA A 54 -17.43 -4.33 8.18
N PHE A 55 -17.80 -3.14 8.66
CA PHE A 55 -18.42 -2.12 7.83
C PHE A 55 -17.34 -1.34 7.06
N ALA A 56 -17.27 -1.51 5.76
CA ALA A 56 -16.32 -0.84 4.87
C ALA A 56 -17.03 0.08 3.87
N PRO A 57 -17.34 1.34 4.24
CA PRO A 57 -18.06 2.29 3.38
C PRO A 57 -17.25 2.71 2.15
N SER A 58 -15.96 2.48 2.15
CA SER A 58 -15.04 2.70 1.03
C SER A 58 -13.79 1.83 1.18
N ALA A 59 -12.98 1.72 0.13
CA ALA A 59 -11.68 1.04 0.20
C ALA A 59 -10.70 1.68 1.22
N PHE A 60 -10.93 2.93 1.60
CA PHE A 60 -10.05 3.69 2.50
C PHE A 60 -10.42 3.60 3.98
N LEU A 61 -11.58 3.04 4.32
CA LEU A 61 -12.09 3.06 5.69
C LEU A 61 -12.77 1.73 6.04
N ARG A 62 -12.33 1.13 7.14
CA ARG A 62 -12.96 -0.03 7.79
C ARG A 62 -13.34 0.35 9.22
N ILE A 63 -14.55 -0.05 9.61
CA ILE A 63 -15.03 0.05 10.99
C ILE A 63 -15.46 -1.35 11.41
N ASP A 64 -14.78 -1.90 12.39
CA ASP A 64 -15.03 -3.26 12.86
C ASP A 64 -16.18 -3.29 13.88
N VAL A 65 -16.71 -4.47 14.16
CA VAL A 65 -17.88 -4.66 15.06
C VAL A 65 -17.61 -4.24 16.51
N ASP A 66 -16.35 -4.20 16.92
CA ASP A 66 -15.91 -3.72 18.23
C ASP A 66 -15.77 -2.19 18.29
N GLY A 67 -16.03 -1.50 17.18
CA GLY A 67 -15.92 -0.06 17.04
C GLY A 67 -14.53 0.44 16.67
N SER A 68 -13.56 -0.44 16.44
CA SER A 68 -12.22 -0.03 15.98
C SER A 68 -12.29 0.54 14.56
N ILE A 69 -11.58 1.65 14.34
CA ILE A 69 -11.58 2.41 13.10
C ILE A 69 -10.21 2.29 12.48
N THR A 70 -10.13 1.80 11.24
CA THR A 70 -8.88 1.67 10.50
C THR A 70 -8.95 2.41 9.17
N VAL A 71 -7.98 3.28 8.93
CA VAL A 71 -7.82 4.03 7.68
C VAL A 71 -6.72 3.39 6.84
N MET A 72 -7.03 3.09 5.58
CA MET A 72 -6.07 2.57 4.62
C MET A 72 -5.30 3.72 3.98
N VAL A 73 -4.04 3.87 4.36
CA VAL A 73 -3.14 4.93 3.87
C VAL A 73 -2.46 4.47 2.58
N ALA A 74 -2.88 5.04 1.45
CA ALA A 74 -2.40 4.68 0.12
C ALA A 74 -1.09 5.40 -0.27
N LYS A 75 -0.39 5.95 0.68
CA LYS A 75 0.86 6.71 0.51
C LYS A 75 1.93 6.16 1.45
N SER A 76 3.18 6.08 0.99
CA SER A 76 4.31 5.66 1.84
C SER A 76 4.70 6.78 2.80
N GLU A 77 5.00 6.43 4.05
CA GLU A 77 5.61 7.33 5.01
C GLU A 77 7.12 7.45 4.72
N MET A 78 7.60 8.68 4.62
CA MET A 78 9.02 9.01 4.38
C MET A 78 9.49 10.13 5.33
N GLY A 79 8.77 10.34 6.43
CA GLY A 79 8.98 11.46 7.35
C GLY A 79 8.14 12.70 7.03
N GLN A 80 7.22 12.64 6.04
CA GLN A 80 6.35 13.75 5.66
C GLN A 80 5.01 13.75 6.41
N GLY A 81 4.75 12.78 7.30
CA GLY A 81 3.62 12.78 8.22
C GLY A 81 2.29 12.29 7.63
N VAL A 82 2.28 11.51 6.55
CA VAL A 82 1.03 10.97 5.97
C VAL A 82 0.34 9.98 6.89
N ALA A 83 1.12 9.25 7.70
CA ALA A 83 0.61 8.32 8.69
C ALA A 83 -0.22 8.99 9.81
N THR A 84 -0.09 10.30 9.98
CA THR A 84 -0.88 11.10 10.90
C THR A 84 -1.93 11.93 10.17
N ALA A 85 -1.52 12.64 9.13
CA ALA A 85 -2.37 13.61 8.46
C ALA A 85 -3.53 12.97 7.69
N LEU A 86 -3.35 11.80 7.07
CA LEU A 86 -4.42 11.15 6.33
C LEU A 86 -5.49 10.53 7.25
N PRO A 87 -5.16 9.80 8.33
CA PRO A 87 -6.14 9.38 9.32
C PRO A 87 -6.90 10.55 9.96
N GLN A 88 -6.26 11.69 10.18
CA GLN A 88 -6.90 12.87 10.75
C GLN A 88 -8.05 13.39 9.85
N LEU A 89 -7.92 13.34 8.52
CA LEU A 89 -9.00 13.73 7.63
C LEU A 89 -10.28 12.90 7.83
N VAL A 90 -10.12 11.62 8.11
CA VAL A 90 -11.25 10.71 8.40
C VAL A 90 -11.78 10.93 9.81
N ALA A 91 -10.91 11.10 10.80
CA ALA A 91 -11.28 11.35 12.19
C ALA A 91 -12.16 12.61 12.32
N GLU A 92 -11.78 13.70 11.62
CA GLU A 92 -12.55 14.95 11.59
C GLU A 92 -13.96 14.74 11.04
N GLU A 93 -14.10 14.01 9.93
CA GLU A 93 -15.41 13.76 9.32
C GLU A 93 -16.28 12.80 10.14
N LEU A 94 -15.66 11.83 10.84
CA LEU A 94 -16.34 10.92 11.75
C LEU A 94 -16.73 11.60 13.07
N HIS A 95 -16.14 12.74 13.41
CA HIS A 95 -16.23 13.42 14.69
C HIS A 95 -15.72 12.57 15.87
N VAL A 96 -14.60 11.91 15.67
CA VAL A 96 -13.91 11.12 16.68
C VAL A 96 -12.49 11.66 16.92
N PRO A 97 -11.93 11.48 18.13
CA PRO A 97 -10.53 11.82 18.36
C PRO A 97 -9.60 10.98 17.49
N LEU A 98 -8.50 11.56 17.02
CA LEU A 98 -7.49 10.85 16.24
C LEU A 98 -6.95 9.61 16.97
N SER A 99 -6.91 9.64 18.30
CA SER A 99 -6.48 8.51 19.14
C SER A 99 -7.36 7.26 19.03
N GLN A 100 -8.56 7.37 18.47
CA GLN A 100 -9.46 6.26 18.19
C GLN A 100 -9.32 5.71 16.77
N VAL A 101 -8.50 6.34 15.94
CA VAL A 101 -8.30 5.96 14.55
C VAL A 101 -6.93 5.34 14.38
N SER A 102 -6.91 4.09 13.98
CA SER A 102 -5.72 3.37 13.55
C SER A 102 -5.52 3.51 12.05
N PHE A 103 -4.33 3.20 11.57
CA PHE A 103 -4.09 3.15 10.14
C PHE A 103 -3.31 1.90 9.75
N GLU A 104 -3.48 1.49 8.50
CA GLU A 104 -2.68 0.47 7.82
C GLU A 104 -2.22 1.03 6.48
N PHE A 105 -1.02 0.65 6.04
CA PHE A 105 -0.61 1.00 4.67
C PHE A 105 -1.37 0.13 3.67
N ALA A 106 -2.01 0.80 2.72
CA ALA A 106 -2.78 0.12 1.70
C ALA A 106 -1.90 -0.78 0.82
N PRO A 107 -2.35 -2.00 0.52
CA PRO A 107 -1.66 -2.87 -0.43
C PRO A 107 -1.69 -2.28 -1.83
N ALA A 108 -0.86 -2.81 -2.73
CA ALA A 108 -0.92 -2.44 -4.13
C ALA A 108 -2.24 -2.95 -4.76
N HIS A 109 -3.18 -2.02 -4.98
CA HIS A 109 -4.49 -2.33 -5.54
C HIS A 109 -5.05 -1.13 -6.32
N PRO A 110 -5.78 -1.32 -7.44
CA PRO A 110 -6.33 -0.24 -8.25
C PRO A 110 -7.23 0.74 -7.50
N ALA A 111 -7.94 0.30 -6.46
CA ALA A 111 -8.79 1.15 -5.63
C ALA A 111 -8.03 2.29 -4.93
N TYR A 112 -6.71 2.17 -4.79
CA TYR A 112 -5.84 3.15 -4.15
C TYR A 112 -5.04 3.98 -5.16
N GLY A 113 -5.39 3.91 -6.43
CA GLY A 113 -4.76 4.69 -7.49
C GLY A 113 -4.96 6.20 -7.30
N THR A 114 -3.97 6.97 -7.71
CA THR A 114 -4.00 8.44 -7.67
C THR A 114 -4.69 9.01 -8.91
N ALA A 115 -5.07 10.29 -8.85
CA ALA A 115 -5.54 11.05 -10.02
C ALA A 115 -4.51 11.11 -11.15
N MET A 116 -3.23 10.86 -10.87
CA MET A 116 -2.16 10.78 -11.84
C MET A 116 -2.09 9.38 -12.49
N GLY A 117 -3.01 9.08 -13.40
CA GLY A 117 -2.99 7.85 -14.20
C GLY A 117 -3.39 6.57 -13.46
N GLY A 118 -4.04 6.65 -12.31
CA GLY A 118 -4.52 5.48 -11.57
C GLY A 118 -3.44 4.66 -10.85
N MET A 119 -2.18 5.10 -10.88
CA MET A 119 -1.09 4.43 -10.16
C MET A 119 -1.08 4.81 -8.68
N GLN A 120 -0.78 3.86 -7.82
CA GLN A 120 -0.48 4.14 -6.41
C GLN A 120 0.93 4.72 -6.30
N LEU A 121 1.03 6.01 -6.03
CA LEU A 121 2.27 6.77 -6.08
C LEU A 121 2.40 7.69 -4.86
N THR A 122 3.61 7.78 -4.31
CA THR A 122 4.01 8.77 -3.31
C THR A 122 5.08 9.67 -3.91
N GLY A 123 4.76 10.94 -4.16
CA GLY A 123 5.67 11.90 -4.80
C GLY A 123 4.94 13.14 -5.29
N GLY A 124 5.68 14.12 -5.80
CA GLY A 124 5.13 15.32 -6.41
C GLY A 124 4.24 16.17 -5.49
N SER A 125 4.43 16.11 -4.18
CA SER A 125 3.59 16.80 -3.17
C SER A 125 2.10 16.48 -3.30
N THR A 126 1.76 15.27 -3.73
CA THR A 126 0.37 14.86 -4.01
C THR A 126 -0.31 14.16 -2.85
N SER A 127 0.42 13.75 -1.81
CA SER A 127 -0.11 12.87 -0.77
C SER A 127 -1.39 13.41 -0.11
N ILE A 128 -1.37 14.64 0.37
CA ILE A 128 -2.57 15.27 0.95
C ILE A 128 -3.55 15.69 -0.13
N ARG A 129 -3.07 16.34 -1.18
CA ARG A 129 -3.93 16.86 -2.24
C ARG A 129 -4.80 15.79 -2.91
N ASP A 130 -4.22 14.65 -3.25
CA ASP A 130 -4.95 13.56 -3.92
C ASP A 130 -5.85 12.79 -2.94
N SER A 131 -5.48 12.74 -1.66
CA SER A 131 -6.23 12.00 -0.63
C SER A 131 -7.29 12.84 0.07
N TRP A 132 -7.21 14.17 -0.03
CA TRP A 132 -8.09 15.09 0.69
C TRP A 132 -9.57 14.78 0.50
N LEU A 133 -10.03 14.83 -0.73
CA LEU A 133 -11.44 14.61 -1.02
C LEU A 133 -11.89 13.16 -0.81
N PRO A 134 -11.16 12.14 -1.32
CA PRO A 134 -11.54 10.74 -1.11
C PRO A 134 -11.67 10.34 0.36
N LEU A 135 -10.73 10.74 1.22
CA LEU A 135 -10.77 10.38 2.64
C LEU A 135 -11.86 11.14 3.40
N ARG A 136 -12.06 12.41 3.11
CA ARG A 136 -13.17 13.18 3.70
C ARG A 136 -14.52 12.61 3.29
N GLN A 137 -14.71 12.28 2.03
CA GLN A 137 -15.93 11.62 1.54
C GLN A 137 -16.15 10.26 2.21
N ALA A 138 -15.10 9.47 2.41
CA ALA A 138 -15.19 8.19 3.10
C ALA A 138 -15.68 8.36 4.54
N GLY A 139 -15.07 9.28 5.30
CA GLY A 139 -15.46 9.59 6.68
C GLY A 139 -16.88 10.14 6.78
N ALA A 140 -17.22 11.13 5.96
CA ALA A 140 -18.54 11.75 5.95
C ALA A 140 -19.66 10.75 5.59
N LYS A 141 -19.41 9.88 4.60
CA LYS A 141 -20.34 8.82 4.20
C LYS A 141 -20.53 7.80 5.33
N ALA A 142 -19.44 7.36 5.95
CA ALA A 142 -19.52 6.44 7.08
C ALA A 142 -20.33 7.03 8.23
N ARG A 143 -20.04 8.27 8.62
CA ARG A 143 -20.80 8.97 9.67
C ARG A 143 -22.29 9.07 9.33
N TRP A 144 -22.62 9.43 8.11
CA TRP A 144 -24.02 9.50 7.68
C TRP A 144 -24.71 8.13 7.82
N MET A 145 -24.10 7.07 7.33
CA MET A 145 -24.67 5.71 7.40
C MET A 145 -24.82 5.21 8.83
N LEU A 146 -23.83 5.50 9.70
CA LEU A 146 -23.92 5.14 11.13
C LEU A 146 -25.02 5.90 11.86
N ARG A 147 -25.20 7.18 11.56
CA ARG A 147 -26.31 7.99 12.12
C ARG A 147 -27.66 7.46 11.66
N GLU A 148 -27.83 7.16 10.39
CA GLU A 148 -29.05 6.55 9.86
C GLU A 148 -29.37 5.22 10.55
N ALA A 149 -28.38 4.33 10.70
CA ALA A 149 -28.55 3.07 11.38
C ALA A 149 -28.92 3.23 12.87
N ALA A 150 -28.31 4.20 13.55
CA ALA A 150 -28.64 4.52 14.94
C ALA A 150 -30.06 5.10 15.07
N ALA A 151 -30.44 6.01 14.18
CA ALA A 151 -31.76 6.61 14.16
C ALA A 151 -32.87 5.55 13.94
N GLN A 152 -32.65 4.63 13.00
CA GLN A 152 -33.56 3.49 12.78
C GLN A 152 -33.67 2.59 14.02
N ARG A 153 -32.53 2.30 14.67
CA ARG A 153 -32.50 1.42 15.86
C ARG A 153 -33.19 2.05 17.06
N TRP A 154 -33.13 3.38 17.20
CA TRP A 154 -33.69 4.11 18.32
C TRP A 154 -35.05 4.74 18.04
N GLU A 155 -35.57 4.56 16.82
CA GLU A 155 -36.85 5.10 16.35
C GLU A 155 -36.94 6.63 16.51
N ILE A 156 -35.84 7.33 16.19
CA ILE A 156 -35.75 8.80 16.23
C ILE A 156 -35.36 9.36 14.84
N ALA A 157 -35.53 10.65 14.65
CA ALA A 157 -35.02 11.32 13.45
C ALA A 157 -33.49 11.33 13.43
N PRO A 158 -32.82 11.11 12.25
CA PRO A 158 -31.37 11.10 12.11
C PRO A 158 -30.72 12.48 12.23
#